data_458019f79dc29f4019d1470e0a2e0f88
#
_entry.id   458019f79dc29f4019d1470e0a2e0f88
#
_cell.length_a   1.000
_cell.length_b   1.000
_cell.length_c   1.000
_cell.angle_alpha   90.00
_cell.angle_beta   90.00
_cell.angle_gamma   90.00
#
_symmetry.space_group_name_H-M   'P 1'
#
loop_
_entity.id
_entity.type
_entity.pdbx_description
1 polymer ?
#
loop_
_entity_poly.entity_id
_entity_poly.type
_entity_poly.pdbx_seq_one_letter_code
_entity_poly.pdbx_strand_id
1 'polypeptide(L)'
;MFIPQYLRLDAGTPTPLTREQIEPTVREAMKIYFDIHKADYGQWLLSADEAAEVSLRDHHIVLINSDYLIGYSKASEWYARGFVLTEEYLLRVGTGSTRLSEVFEVMKTFALLHGARGCEFGTRAASNKAAIRRLYARHGLTETMTVMRC
;
A
#
# COMPACT_ATOMS: atom_id res chain seq x y z
N MET A 1 14.19 2.47 16.42
CA MET A 1 14.34 1.42 15.38
C MET A 1 12.97 1.09 14.81
N PHE A 2 12.85 1.05 13.50
CA PHE A 2 11.63 0.64 12.81
C PHE A 2 11.46 -0.89 12.90
N ILE A 3 10.29 -1.34 13.34
CA ILE A 3 9.92 -2.76 13.41
C ILE A 3 8.70 -2.95 12.53
N PRO A 4 8.82 -3.63 11.39
CA PRO A 4 7.67 -3.86 10.51
C PRO A 4 6.64 -4.77 11.16
N GLN A 5 5.36 -4.50 10.91
CA GLN A 5 4.25 -5.35 11.32
C GLN A 5 3.62 -5.97 10.09
N TYR A 6 3.37 -7.27 10.15
CA TYR A 6 2.72 -8.01 9.09
C TYR A 6 1.41 -8.58 9.61
N LEU A 7 0.32 -8.32 8.90
CA LEU A 7 -1.01 -8.75 9.31
C LEU A 7 -1.75 -9.43 8.16
N ARG A 8 -2.54 -10.44 8.50
CA ARG A 8 -3.63 -10.92 7.64
C ARG A 8 -4.94 -10.42 8.25
N LEU A 9 -5.79 -9.86 7.41
CA LEU A 9 -7.12 -9.41 7.80
C LEU A 9 -8.15 -10.20 7.00
N ASP A 10 -8.90 -11.09 7.67
CA ASP A 10 -9.94 -11.89 7.04
C ASP A 10 -11.29 -11.51 7.66
N ALA A 11 -12.20 -10.96 6.84
CA ALA A 11 -13.52 -10.51 7.28
C ALA A 11 -13.45 -9.63 8.55
N GLY A 12 -12.46 -8.74 8.60
CA GLY A 12 -12.25 -7.84 9.72
C GLY A 12 -11.49 -8.41 10.91
N THR A 13 -11.12 -9.70 10.89
CA THR A 13 -10.36 -10.33 11.98
C THR A 13 -8.86 -10.30 11.69
N PRO A 14 -8.04 -9.58 12.49
CA PRO A 14 -6.60 -9.50 12.28
C PRO A 14 -5.88 -10.72 12.84
N THR A 15 -4.88 -11.21 12.09
CA THR A 15 -3.96 -12.26 12.52
C THR A 15 -2.54 -11.79 12.25
N PRO A 16 -1.67 -11.66 13.26
CA PRO A 16 -0.26 -11.36 13.03
C PRO A 16 0.42 -12.45 12.22
N LEU A 17 1.29 -12.05 11.31
CA LEU A 17 2.07 -12.95 10.48
C LEU A 17 3.56 -12.78 10.78
N THR A 18 4.31 -13.86 10.63
CA THR A 18 5.76 -13.79 10.60
C THR A 18 6.24 -13.34 9.21
N ARG A 19 7.50 -12.94 9.12
CA ARG A 19 8.13 -12.64 7.83
C ARG A 19 8.01 -13.82 6.87
N GLU A 20 8.29 -15.02 7.33
CA GLU A 20 8.24 -16.24 6.52
C GLU A 20 6.85 -16.52 5.96
N GLN A 21 5.81 -16.15 6.71
CA GLN A 21 4.43 -16.35 6.27
C GLN A 21 4.00 -15.35 5.21
N ILE A 22 4.42 -14.08 5.29
CA ILE A 22 4.02 -13.04 4.34
C ILE A 22 4.93 -12.96 3.11
N GLU A 23 6.18 -13.40 3.23
CA GLU A 23 7.19 -13.23 2.18
C GLU A 23 6.79 -13.77 0.81
N PRO A 24 6.21 -14.98 0.67
CA PRO A 24 5.79 -15.46 -0.64
C PRO A 24 4.79 -14.55 -1.35
N THR A 25 3.84 -14.00 -0.61
CA THR A 25 2.83 -13.07 -1.15
C THR A 25 3.48 -11.75 -1.56
N VAL A 26 4.42 -11.24 -0.78
CA VAL A 26 5.16 -10.02 -1.12
C VAL A 26 5.98 -10.23 -2.40
N ARG A 27 6.66 -11.37 -2.54
CA ARG A 27 7.44 -11.66 -3.75
C ARG A 27 6.57 -11.73 -5.00
N GLU A 28 5.41 -12.37 -4.92
CA GLU A 28 4.46 -12.39 -6.04
C GLU A 28 3.92 -10.99 -6.36
N ALA A 29 3.60 -10.21 -5.35
CA ALA A 29 3.15 -8.84 -5.53
C ALA A 29 4.21 -7.96 -6.20
N MET A 30 5.49 -8.12 -5.85
CA MET A 30 6.56 -7.33 -6.45
C MET A 30 6.80 -7.67 -7.92
N LYS A 31 6.50 -8.88 -8.37
CA LYS A 31 6.50 -9.21 -9.81
C LYS A 31 5.43 -8.41 -10.56
N ILE A 32 4.25 -8.28 -9.99
CA ILE A 32 3.15 -7.46 -10.55
C ILE A 32 3.59 -6.00 -10.59
N TYR A 33 4.14 -5.50 -9.50
CA TYR A 33 4.61 -4.12 -9.38
C TYR A 33 5.73 -3.81 -10.39
N PHE A 34 6.66 -4.74 -10.56
CA PHE A 34 7.73 -4.62 -11.56
C PHE A 34 7.15 -4.48 -12.98
N ASP A 35 6.19 -5.33 -13.34
CA ASP A 35 5.57 -5.29 -14.68
C ASP A 35 4.82 -3.97 -14.94
N ILE A 36 4.22 -3.38 -13.90
CA ILE A 36 3.55 -2.08 -13.99
C ILE A 36 4.55 -0.95 -14.28
N HIS A 37 5.72 -0.97 -13.65
CA HIS A 37 6.63 0.17 -13.61
C HIS A 37 7.85 0.06 -14.54
N LYS A 38 8.14 -1.11 -15.11
CA LYS A 38 9.36 -1.34 -15.90
C LYS A 38 9.50 -0.42 -17.11
N ALA A 39 8.39 -0.03 -17.72
CA ALA A 39 8.41 0.87 -18.88
C ALA A 39 8.81 2.31 -18.48
N ASP A 40 8.44 2.74 -17.29
CA ASP A 40 8.68 4.11 -16.81
C ASP A 40 10.08 4.30 -16.23
N TYR A 41 10.63 3.27 -15.58
CA TYR A 41 11.88 3.35 -14.83
C TYR A 41 13.06 2.66 -15.52
N GLY A 42 12.80 1.69 -16.41
CA GLY A 42 13.86 0.98 -17.13
C GLY A 42 14.92 0.40 -16.20
N GLN A 43 16.18 0.70 -16.48
CA GLN A 43 17.33 0.19 -15.71
C GLN A 43 17.37 0.67 -14.25
N TRP A 44 16.63 1.72 -13.91
CA TRP A 44 16.58 2.26 -12.54
C TRP A 44 15.61 1.51 -11.63
N LEU A 45 14.77 0.64 -12.20
CA LEU A 45 13.84 -0.16 -11.42
C LEU A 45 14.57 -1.30 -10.72
N LEU A 46 14.31 -1.48 -9.43
CA LEU A 46 14.78 -2.66 -8.69
C LEU A 46 14.15 -3.92 -9.28
N SER A 47 14.87 -5.03 -9.21
CA SER A 47 14.27 -6.33 -9.50
C SER A 47 13.13 -6.62 -8.52
N ALA A 48 12.25 -7.56 -8.89
CA ALA A 48 11.15 -7.95 -8.01
C ALA A 48 11.67 -8.48 -6.66
N ASP A 49 12.75 -9.24 -6.65
CA ASP A 49 13.35 -9.77 -5.41
C ASP A 49 13.96 -8.66 -4.55
N GLU A 50 14.66 -7.71 -5.15
CA GLU A 50 15.20 -6.56 -4.42
C GLU A 50 14.08 -5.70 -3.83
N ALA A 51 13.02 -5.44 -4.59
CA ALA A 51 11.87 -4.68 -4.12
C ALA A 51 11.15 -5.41 -2.97
N ALA A 52 11.05 -6.74 -3.03
CA ALA A 52 10.48 -7.54 -1.95
C ALA A 52 11.29 -7.40 -0.65
N GLU A 53 12.62 -7.46 -0.73
CA GLU A 53 13.48 -7.26 0.44
C GLU A 53 13.33 -5.86 1.05
N VAL A 54 13.26 -4.82 0.22
CA VAL A 54 13.02 -3.45 0.68
C VAL A 54 11.68 -3.35 1.41
N SER A 55 10.63 -3.90 0.82
CA SER A 55 9.29 -3.85 1.42
C SER A 55 9.22 -4.59 2.75
N LEU A 56 9.79 -5.79 2.80
CA LEU A 56 9.80 -6.59 4.03
C LEU A 56 10.60 -5.92 5.16
N ARG A 57 11.61 -5.15 4.82
CA ARG A 57 12.44 -4.43 5.80
C ARG A 57 11.80 -3.11 6.26
N ASP A 58 11.22 -2.35 5.34
CA ASP A 58 10.91 -0.94 5.54
C ASP A 58 9.42 -0.60 5.65
N HIS A 59 8.53 -1.54 5.33
CA HIS A 59 7.09 -1.27 5.34
C HIS A 59 6.34 -2.14 6.35
N HIS A 60 5.25 -1.60 6.87
CA HIS A 60 4.18 -2.41 7.43
C HIS A 60 3.40 -3.01 6.26
N ILE A 61 2.93 -4.24 6.40
CA ILE A 61 2.25 -4.96 5.32
C ILE A 61 0.99 -5.61 5.84
N VAL A 62 -0.12 -5.45 5.13
CA VAL A 62 -1.37 -6.15 5.44
C VAL A 62 -1.92 -6.83 4.19
N LEU A 63 -2.34 -8.07 4.37
CA LEU A 63 -3.05 -8.86 3.37
C LEU A 63 -4.54 -8.88 3.73
N ILE A 64 -5.37 -8.29 2.89
CA ILE A 64 -6.80 -8.09 3.15
C ILE A 64 -7.60 -9.12 2.37
N ASN A 65 -8.28 -10.02 3.10
CA ASN A 65 -9.15 -11.08 2.57
C ASN A 65 -8.47 -11.95 1.51
N SER A 66 -7.15 -12.09 1.55
CA SER A 66 -6.34 -12.75 0.52
C SER A 66 -6.46 -12.13 -0.89
N ASP A 67 -7.06 -10.95 -1.01
CA ASP A 67 -7.30 -10.27 -2.29
C ASP A 67 -6.38 -9.09 -2.55
N TYR A 68 -6.09 -8.29 -1.52
CA TYR A 68 -5.25 -7.11 -1.65
C TYR A 68 -4.08 -7.16 -0.70
N LEU A 69 -2.90 -6.83 -1.21
CA LEU A 69 -1.71 -6.60 -0.40
C LEU A 69 -1.41 -5.11 -0.41
N ILE A 70 -1.26 -4.53 0.77
CA ILE A 70 -0.86 -3.14 0.92
C ILE A 70 0.37 -3.03 1.79
N GLY A 71 1.39 -2.32 1.29
CA GLY A 71 2.52 -1.87 2.08
C GLY A 71 2.34 -0.39 2.43
N TYR A 72 2.56 -0.04 3.67
CA TYR A 72 2.39 1.33 4.14
C TYR A 72 3.47 1.71 5.14
N SER A 73 3.68 3.01 5.27
CA SER A 73 4.64 3.58 6.21
C SER A 73 4.07 4.84 6.86
N LYS A 74 4.79 5.33 7.88
CA LYS A 74 4.47 6.61 8.51
C LYS A 74 5.25 7.70 7.79
N ALA A 75 4.56 8.79 7.43
CA ALA A 75 5.18 9.94 6.78
C ALA A 75 4.87 11.21 7.56
N SER A 76 5.89 12.06 7.72
CA SER A 76 5.78 13.34 8.41
C SER A 76 6.29 14.45 7.50
N GLU A 77 5.58 15.58 7.47
CA GLU A 77 6.06 16.78 6.82
C GLU A 77 6.74 17.68 7.85
N TRP A 78 7.83 18.33 7.46
CA TRP A 78 8.60 19.20 8.36
C TRP A 78 7.79 20.41 8.88
N TYR A 79 6.72 20.77 8.18
CA TYR A 79 5.88 21.93 8.51
C TYR A 79 4.54 21.54 9.20
N ALA A 80 4.31 20.27 9.48
CA ALA A 80 3.06 19.80 10.07
C ALA A 80 3.31 18.93 11.31
N ARG A 81 2.41 18.99 12.25
CA ARG A 81 2.47 18.14 13.46
C ARG A 81 1.92 16.75 13.16
N GLY A 82 2.50 15.74 13.81
CA GLY A 82 2.06 14.36 13.67
C GLY A 82 2.52 13.74 12.36
N PHE A 83 1.84 12.68 11.96
CA PHE A 83 2.16 11.91 10.77
C PHE A 83 0.89 11.39 10.10
N VAL A 84 1.03 10.95 8.87
CA VAL A 84 0.00 10.22 8.13
C VAL A 84 0.49 8.82 7.83
N LEU A 85 -0.41 7.88 7.58
CA LEU A 85 -0.07 6.60 6.96
C LEU A 85 -0.08 6.79 5.45
N THR A 86 1.03 6.45 4.82
CA THR A 86 1.20 6.58 3.37
C THR A 86 1.22 5.20 2.74
N GLU A 87 0.39 5.01 1.73
CA GLU A 87 0.43 3.81 0.92
C GLU A 87 1.70 3.82 0.07
N GLU A 88 2.52 2.80 0.23
CA GLU A 88 3.71 2.59 -0.58
C GLU A 88 3.38 1.78 -1.83
N TYR A 89 2.52 0.80 -1.68
CA TYR A 89 1.91 0.07 -2.79
C TYR A 89 0.60 -0.55 -2.35
N LEU A 90 -0.30 -0.74 -3.29
CA LEU A 90 -1.58 -1.41 -3.12
C LEU A 90 -1.82 -2.26 -4.37
N LEU A 91 -1.80 -3.58 -4.20
CA LEU A 91 -1.86 -4.52 -5.32
C LEU A 91 -2.93 -5.57 -5.09
N ARG A 92 -3.67 -5.87 -6.14
CA ARG A 92 -4.57 -7.00 -6.12
C ARG A 92 -3.78 -8.29 -6.38
N VAL A 93 -3.80 -9.19 -5.40
CA VAL A 93 -3.07 -10.46 -5.44
C VAL A 93 -4.00 -11.68 -5.50
N GLY A 94 -5.28 -11.50 -5.22
CA GLY A 94 -6.28 -12.55 -5.22
C GLY A 94 -7.39 -12.32 -6.23
N THR A 95 -8.32 -13.26 -6.30
CA THR A 95 -9.44 -13.27 -7.25
C THR A 95 -10.80 -13.22 -6.57
N GLY A 96 -10.85 -12.94 -5.27
CA GLY A 96 -12.07 -12.83 -4.50
C GLY A 96 -12.87 -11.56 -4.79
N SER A 97 -13.87 -11.31 -3.97
CA SER A 97 -14.85 -10.24 -4.17
C SER A 97 -14.59 -8.98 -3.34
N THR A 98 -13.44 -8.87 -2.67
CA THR A 98 -13.11 -7.69 -1.88
C THR A 98 -13.09 -6.44 -2.75
N ARG A 99 -13.77 -5.40 -2.29
CA ARG A 99 -13.83 -4.12 -2.99
C ARG A 99 -12.71 -3.21 -2.52
N LEU A 100 -12.24 -2.35 -3.41
CA LEU A 100 -11.21 -1.36 -3.06
C LEU A 100 -11.67 -0.41 -1.94
N SER A 101 -12.99 -0.14 -1.87
CA SER A 101 -13.56 0.64 -0.77
C SER A 101 -13.31 0.02 0.62
N GLU A 102 -13.29 -1.30 0.72
CA GLU A 102 -13.00 -2.01 1.97
C GLU A 102 -11.55 -1.78 2.39
N VAL A 103 -10.65 -1.70 1.44
CA VAL A 103 -9.23 -1.37 1.69
C VAL A 103 -9.09 0.03 2.30
N PHE A 104 -9.83 1.01 1.77
CA PHE A 104 -9.81 2.37 2.31
C PHE A 104 -10.31 2.41 3.76
N GLU A 105 -11.37 1.68 4.07
CA GLU A 105 -11.89 1.61 5.44
C GLU A 105 -10.89 0.95 6.41
N VAL A 106 -10.21 -0.10 5.97
CA VAL A 106 -9.14 -0.73 6.75
C VAL A 106 -8.02 0.28 7.05
N MET A 107 -7.59 1.04 6.06
CA MET A 107 -6.53 2.02 6.24
C MET A 107 -6.94 3.18 7.13
N LYS A 108 -8.18 3.64 7.05
CA LYS A 108 -8.72 4.65 8.00
C LYS A 108 -8.68 4.13 9.44
N THR A 109 -9.05 2.87 9.64
CA THR A 109 -9.00 2.24 10.96
C THR A 109 -7.57 2.15 11.47
N PHE A 110 -6.62 1.73 10.63
CA PHE A 110 -5.20 1.68 11.00
C PHE A 110 -4.64 3.07 11.33
N ALA A 111 -5.04 4.10 10.58
CA ALA A 111 -4.63 5.47 10.87
C ALA A 111 -5.06 5.87 12.30
N LEU A 112 -6.30 5.58 12.67
CA LEU A 112 -6.77 5.84 14.03
C LEU A 112 -5.99 5.06 15.09
N LEU A 113 -5.75 3.77 14.84
CA LEU A 113 -5.03 2.90 15.79
C LEU A 113 -3.58 3.32 15.98
N HIS A 114 -2.92 3.84 14.93
CA HIS A 114 -1.56 4.34 15.01
C HIS A 114 -1.45 5.78 15.53
N GLY A 115 -2.56 6.46 15.74
CA GLY A 115 -2.56 7.89 16.14
C GLY A 115 -2.16 8.82 14.99
N ALA A 116 -2.34 8.40 13.75
CA ALA A 116 -2.07 9.20 12.57
C ALA A 116 -3.18 10.22 12.32
N ARG A 117 -2.84 11.34 11.66
CA ARG A 117 -3.81 12.36 11.25
C ARG A 117 -4.77 11.84 10.17
N GLY A 118 -4.34 10.86 9.39
CA GLY A 118 -5.10 10.27 8.29
C GLY A 118 -4.25 9.33 7.48
N CYS A 119 -4.69 9.00 6.28
CA CYS A 119 -3.95 8.16 5.34
C CYS A 119 -3.94 8.79 3.94
N GLU A 120 -2.89 8.50 3.19
CA GLU A 120 -2.70 8.96 1.82
C GLU A 120 -2.57 7.77 0.88
N PHE A 121 -3.16 7.90 -0.30
CA PHE A 121 -3.12 6.91 -1.37
C PHE A 121 -2.63 7.54 -2.65
N GLY A 122 -1.83 6.79 -3.41
CA GLY A 122 -1.36 7.19 -4.72
C GLY A 122 -2.21 6.61 -5.85
N THR A 123 -1.94 7.09 -7.06
CA THR A 123 -2.58 6.60 -8.29
C THR A 123 -1.58 5.97 -9.26
N ARG A 124 -0.32 5.89 -8.86
CA ARG A 124 0.80 5.56 -9.75
C ARG A 124 0.68 4.18 -10.40
N ALA A 125 0.17 3.20 -9.65
CA ALA A 125 0.01 1.83 -10.12
C ALA A 125 -1.34 1.57 -10.80
N ALA A 126 -2.23 2.55 -10.87
CA ALA A 126 -3.55 2.38 -11.47
C ALA A 126 -3.46 2.38 -13.00
N SER A 127 -4.13 1.42 -13.64
CA SER A 127 -4.25 1.36 -15.09
C SER A 127 -5.12 2.49 -15.65
N ASN A 128 -6.14 2.93 -14.90
CA ASN A 128 -6.98 4.07 -15.24
C ASN A 128 -6.96 5.08 -14.08
N LYS A 129 -6.09 6.08 -14.19
CA LYS A 129 -5.88 7.08 -13.14
C LYS A 129 -7.11 7.97 -12.92
N ALA A 130 -7.86 8.29 -13.97
CA ALA A 130 -9.07 9.09 -13.86
C ALA A 130 -10.17 8.33 -13.09
N ALA A 131 -10.32 7.02 -13.35
CA ALA A 131 -11.29 6.20 -12.65
C ALA A 131 -10.94 6.04 -11.16
N ILE A 132 -9.67 5.83 -10.83
CA ILE A 132 -9.24 5.69 -9.43
C ILE A 132 -9.38 7.02 -8.67
N ARG A 133 -9.11 8.15 -9.29
CA ARG A 133 -9.37 9.49 -8.70
C ARG A 133 -10.84 9.68 -8.36
N ARG A 134 -11.74 9.31 -9.27
CA ARG A 134 -13.20 9.39 -9.01
C ARG A 134 -13.60 8.46 -7.86
N LEU A 135 -13.02 7.27 -7.79
CA LEU A 135 -13.27 6.35 -6.69
C LEU A 135 -12.80 6.93 -5.36
N TYR A 136 -11.61 7.49 -5.31
CA TYR A 136 -11.08 8.16 -4.12
C TYR A 136 -12.00 9.30 -3.67
N ALA A 137 -12.42 10.15 -4.60
CA ALA A 137 -13.31 11.28 -4.29
C ALA A 137 -14.64 10.80 -3.70
N ARG A 138 -15.23 9.73 -4.23
CA ARG A 138 -16.47 9.13 -3.70
C ARG A 138 -16.32 8.60 -2.27
N HIS A 139 -15.11 8.23 -1.85
CA HIS A 139 -14.82 7.78 -0.49
C HIS A 139 -14.27 8.89 0.41
N GLY A 140 -14.43 10.14 0.01
CA GLY A 140 -14.07 11.30 0.82
C GLY A 140 -12.58 11.65 0.82
N LEU A 141 -11.80 11.09 -0.11
CA LEU A 141 -10.41 11.48 -0.28
C LEU A 141 -10.32 12.72 -1.16
N THR A 142 -9.46 13.66 -0.79
CA THR A 142 -9.18 14.87 -1.56
C THR A 142 -7.78 14.82 -2.14
N GLU A 143 -7.60 15.37 -3.32
CA GLU A 143 -6.29 15.46 -3.95
C GLU A 143 -5.44 16.51 -3.24
N THR A 144 -4.27 16.10 -2.71
CA THR A 144 -3.40 17.00 -1.95
C THR A 144 -2.10 17.32 -2.68
N MET A 145 -1.72 16.50 -3.67
CA MET A 145 -0.44 16.65 -4.36
C MET A 145 -0.49 16.07 -5.77
N THR A 146 0.14 16.78 -6.71
CA THR A 146 0.41 16.24 -8.05
C THR A 146 1.92 16.21 -8.25
N VAL A 147 2.45 15.05 -8.64
CA VAL A 147 3.87 14.88 -8.95
C VAL A 147 4.05 14.84 -10.47
N MET A 148 4.93 15.72 -10.95
CA MET A 148 5.33 15.76 -12.36
C MET A 148 6.79 15.36 -12.48
N ARG A 149 7.11 14.60 -13.52
CA ARG A 149 8.47 14.11 -13.77
C ARG A 149 8.99 14.70 -15.08
N CYS A 150 10.22 15.13 -15.04
CA CYS A 150 10.94 15.54 -16.25
C CYS A 150 11.79 14.39 -16.79
#